data_57e00d8cd9ef5dd6b564e0b1c1120d73
#
_entry.id   57e00d8cd9ef5dd6b564e0b1c1120d73
#
_cell.length_a   1.000
_cell.length_b   1.000
_cell.length_c   1.000
_cell.angle_alpha   90.00
_cell.angle_beta   90.00
_cell.angle_gamma   90.00
#
_symmetry.space_group_name_H-M   'P 1'
#
loop_
_entity.id
_entity.type
_entity.pdbx_description
1 polymer ?
#
loop_
_entity_poly.entity_id
_entity_poly.type
_entity_poly.pdbx_seq_one_letter_code
_entity_poly.pdbx_strand_id
1 'polypeptide(L)'
;LVDELAGYIHDDVLRYRSGDDLDLASRQTEIWDPWLNWAEQACGLRLPTTAGLMPVSADYATEHIVRNRLQPLADAQFGCLYRVATLSGSVVLGLAFQGRHLCADEVFETAFLDELYQNSLWGKDEEAADRQVAIRYELKNVERFMDML
;
A
#
# COMPACT_ATOMS: atom_id res chain seq x y z
N LEU A 1 -16.74 4.90 6.07
CA LEU A 1 -15.34 4.40 6.04
C LEU A 1 -15.05 3.52 4.83
N VAL A 2 -16.00 2.64 4.45
CA VAL A 2 -15.81 1.78 3.26
C VAL A 2 -15.68 2.64 2.00
N ASP A 3 -16.56 3.61 1.81
CA ASP A 3 -16.53 4.50 0.65
C ASP A 3 -15.27 5.36 0.61
N GLU A 4 -14.85 5.86 1.77
CA GLU A 4 -13.61 6.62 1.91
C GLU A 4 -12.41 5.79 1.49
N LEU A 5 -12.30 4.57 2.04
CA LEU A 5 -11.18 3.70 1.74
C LEU A 5 -11.18 3.25 0.28
N ALA A 6 -12.35 2.99 -0.30
CA ALA A 6 -12.45 2.63 -1.71
C ALA A 6 -11.92 3.75 -2.61
N GLY A 7 -12.17 5.01 -2.24
CA GLY A 7 -11.64 6.16 -2.98
C GLY A 7 -10.12 6.28 -2.92
N TYR A 8 -9.49 5.77 -1.87
CA TYR A 8 -8.02 5.82 -1.74
C TYR A 8 -7.28 4.99 -2.78
N ILE A 9 -7.97 4.11 -3.51
CA ILE A 9 -7.35 3.30 -4.57
C ILE A 9 -6.73 4.18 -5.66
N HIS A 10 -7.27 5.38 -5.88
CA HIS A 10 -6.75 6.31 -6.88
C HIS A 10 -5.39 6.88 -6.48
N ASP A 11 -5.14 7.00 -5.19
CA ASP A 11 -3.91 7.55 -4.62
C ASP A 11 -2.98 6.46 -4.06
N ASP A 12 -3.23 5.21 -4.40
CA ASP A 12 -2.40 4.10 -3.95
C ASP A 12 -0.94 4.33 -4.34
N VAL A 13 -0.05 4.26 -3.35
CA VAL A 13 1.37 4.56 -3.54
C VAL A 13 2.01 3.71 -4.64
N LEU A 14 1.53 2.50 -4.85
CA LEU A 14 2.10 1.58 -5.86
C LEU A 14 1.86 2.05 -7.30
N ARG A 15 0.99 3.04 -7.51
CA ARG A 15 0.63 3.54 -8.84
C ARG A 15 1.51 4.69 -9.29
N TYR A 16 2.25 5.32 -8.38
CA TYR A 16 3.04 6.52 -8.67
C TYR A 16 4.51 6.17 -8.72
N ARG A 17 5.14 6.43 -9.86
CA ARG A 17 6.49 5.98 -10.17
C ARG A 17 7.43 7.16 -10.43
N SER A 18 8.71 6.95 -10.17
CA SER A 18 9.73 7.94 -10.49
C SER A 18 9.79 8.18 -11.99
N GLY A 19 9.81 9.45 -12.39
CA GLY A 19 9.94 9.83 -13.81
C GLY A 19 11.37 10.17 -14.21
N ASP A 20 12.25 10.44 -13.24
CA ASP A 20 13.58 10.96 -13.50
C ASP A 20 14.72 10.12 -12.89
N ASP A 21 14.46 9.36 -11.83
CA ASP A 21 15.45 8.47 -11.23
C ASP A 21 15.24 7.04 -11.73
N LEU A 22 16.09 6.61 -12.65
CA LEU A 22 15.97 5.30 -13.31
C LEU A 22 16.23 4.14 -12.36
N ASP A 23 17.14 4.30 -11.41
CA ASP A 23 17.40 3.26 -10.41
C ASP A 23 16.19 3.06 -9.50
N LEU A 24 15.59 4.16 -9.04
CA LEU A 24 14.37 4.08 -8.24
C LEU A 24 13.22 3.49 -9.04
N ALA A 25 13.03 3.93 -10.28
CA ALA A 25 11.98 3.40 -11.15
C ALA A 25 12.12 1.89 -11.35
N SER A 26 13.34 1.41 -11.52
CA SER A 26 13.64 -0.01 -11.66
C SER A 26 13.28 -0.79 -10.40
N ARG A 27 13.62 -0.27 -9.23
CA ARG A 27 13.26 -0.88 -7.94
C ARG A 27 11.74 -0.91 -7.73
N GLN A 28 11.07 0.17 -8.08
CA GLN A 28 9.60 0.24 -8.01
C GLN A 28 8.96 -0.82 -8.89
N THR A 29 9.43 -0.97 -10.12
CA THR A 29 8.93 -2.00 -11.03
C THR A 29 9.13 -3.40 -10.44
N GLU A 30 10.31 -3.68 -9.92
CA GLU A 30 10.65 -4.99 -9.36
C GLU A 30 9.80 -5.34 -8.13
N ILE A 31 9.58 -4.36 -7.23
CA ILE A 31 8.94 -4.60 -5.93
C ILE A 31 7.42 -4.37 -5.99
N TRP A 32 6.96 -3.38 -6.76
CA TRP A 32 5.55 -2.98 -6.76
C TRP A 32 4.70 -3.64 -7.85
N ASP A 33 5.26 -3.89 -9.03
CA ASP A 33 4.50 -4.53 -10.12
C ASP A 33 3.91 -5.89 -9.73
N PRO A 34 4.63 -6.76 -8.98
CA PRO A 34 4.04 -8.01 -8.55
C PRO A 34 2.75 -7.83 -7.74
N TRP A 35 2.65 -6.78 -6.91
CA TRP A 35 1.45 -6.52 -6.12
C TRP A 35 0.32 -5.95 -6.98
N LEU A 36 0.62 -5.12 -7.96
CA LEU A 36 -0.39 -4.66 -8.93
C LEU A 36 -0.88 -5.83 -9.79
N ASN A 37 -0.01 -6.74 -10.18
CA ASN A 37 -0.40 -7.95 -10.89
C ASN A 37 -1.26 -8.86 -10.02
N TRP A 38 -0.93 -9.02 -8.75
CA TRP A 38 -1.75 -9.75 -7.80
C TRP A 38 -3.14 -9.12 -7.66
N ALA A 39 -3.22 -7.80 -7.57
CA ALA A 39 -4.49 -7.10 -7.46
C ALA A 39 -5.37 -7.35 -8.70
N GLU A 40 -4.77 -7.37 -9.89
CA GLU A 40 -5.50 -7.67 -11.11
C GLU A 40 -5.98 -9.12 -11.14
N GLN A 41 -5.11 -10.07 -10.84
CA GLN A 41 -5.41 -11.51 -10.88
C GLN A 41 -6.40 -11.94 -9.80
N ALA A 42 -6.15 -11.50 -8.56
CA ALA A 42 -6.93 -11.95 -7.41
C ALA A 42 -8.17 -11.12 -7.15
N CYS A 43 -8.14 -9.82 -7.45
CA CYS A 43 -9.20 -8.88 -7.10
C CYS A 43 -9.92 -8.27 -8.30
N GLY A 44 -9.41 -8.47 -9.51
CA GLY A 44 -9.97 -7.84 -10.71
C GLY A 44 -9.69 -6.34 -10.80
N LEU A 45 -8.67 -5.86 -10.10
CA LEU A 45 -8.30 -4.44 -10.04
C LEU A 45 -7.21 -4.13 -11.07
N ARG A 46 -7.61 -3.48 -12.17
CA ARG A 46 -6.66 -2.98 -13.15
C ARG A 46 -6.24 -1.57 -12.76
N LEU A 47 -4.99 -1.41 -12.37
CA LEU A 47 -4.46 -0.17 -11.81
C LEU A 47 -3.29 0.35 -12.66
N PRO A 48 -3.56 1.20 -13.66
CA PRO A 48 -2.49 1.83 -14.44
C PRO A 48 -1.58 2.68 -13.54
N THR A 49 -0.30 2.70 -13.87
CA THR A 49 0.69 3.52 -13.16
C THR A 49 0.94 4.83 -13.92
N THR A 50 1.47 5.81 -13.21
CA THR A 50 1.88 7.07 -13.80
C THR A 50 3.29 7.45 -13.31
N ALA A 51 4.04 8.15 -14.13
CA ALA A 51 5.34 8.68 -13.78
C ALA A 51 5.28 10.20 -13.71
N GLY A 52 6.09 10.80 -12.82
CA GLY A 52 6.13 12.26 -12.65
C GLY A 52 4.96 12.77 -11.82
N LEU A 53 4.49 13.97 -12.14
CA LEU A 53 3.50 14.69 -11.35
C LEU A 53 2.05 14.52 -11.86
N MET A 54 1.85 13.73 -12.91
CA MET A 54 0.51 13.55 -13.47
C MET A 54 -0.32 12.64 -12.57
N PRO A 55 -1.51 13.07 -12.11
CA PRO A 55 -2.36 12.22 -11.31
C PRO A 55 -2.97 11.10 -12.15
N VAL A 56 -3.26 9.97 -11.49
CA VAL A 56 -4.03 8.88 -12.12
C VAL A 56 -5.50 9.31 -12.19
N SER A 57 -6.15 9.05 -13.32
CA SER A 57 -7.57 9.34 -13.48
C SER A 57 -8.43 8.51 -12.53
N ALA A 58 -9.47 9.12 -11.99
CA ALA A 58 -10.44 8.43 -11.16
C ALA A 58 -11.25 7.44 -12.02
N ASP A 59 -11.47 6.24 -11.47
CA ASP A 59 -12.25 5.19 -12.12
C ASP A 59 -13.27 4.63 -11.12
N TYR A 60 -14.52 4.96 -11.31
CA TYR A 60 -15.60 4.51 -10.42
C TYR A 60 -15.81 2.99 -10.47
N ALA A 61 -15.51 2.34 -11.59
CA ALA A 61 -15.58 0.88 -11.68
C ALA A 61 -14.56 0.24 -10.73
N THR A 62 -13.36 0.80 -10.67
CA THR A 62 -12.31 0.35 -9.74
C THR A 62 -12.74 0.54 -8.29
N GLU A 63 -13.31 1.70 -7.95
CA GLU A 63 -13.84 1.94 -6.60
C GLU A 63 -14.93 0.94 -6.24
N HIS A 64 -15.81 0.63 -7.18
CA HIS A 64 -16.89 -0.32 -6.95
C HIS A 64 -16.35 -1.72 -6.63
N ILE A 65 -15.32 -2.16 -7.33
CA ILE A 65 -14.66 -3.46 -7.08
C ILE A 65 -14.05 -3.48 -5.68
N VAL A 66 -13.36 -2.41 -5.29
CA VAL A 66 -12.79 -2.30 -3.95
C VAL A 66 -13.89 -2.35 -2.90
N ARG A 67 -14.95 -1.57 -3.08
CA ARG A 67 -16.10 -1.53 -2.15
C ARG A 67 -16.68 -2.92 -1.95
N ASN A 68 -16.84 -3.68 -3.03
CA ASN A 68 -17.37 -5.04 -2.96
C ASN A 68 -16.46 -6.00 -2.21
N ARG A 69 -15.17 -5.71 -2.15
CA ARG A 69 -14.21 -6.48 -1.36
C ARG A 69 -14.23 -6.11 0.12
N LEU A 70 -14.55 -4.87 0.43
CA LEU A 70 -14.52 -4.36 1.81
C LEU A 70 -15.80 -4.64 2.57
N GLN A 71 -16.96 -4.51 1.93
CA GLN A 71 -18.27 -4.61 2.59
C GLN A 71 -18.51 -5.94 3.29
N PRO A 72 -18.10 -7.11 2.76
CA PRO A 72 -18.35 -8.39 3.43
C PRO A 72 -17.47 -8.63 4.67
N LEU A 73 -16.43 -7.82 4.88
CA LEU A 73 -15.50 -8.05 5.99
C LEU A 73 -16.16 -7.76 7.33
N ALA A 74 -15.88 -8.60 8.32
CA ALA A 74 -16.24 -8.33 9.70
C ALA A 74 -15.53 -7.05 10.18
N ASP A 75 -16.11 -6.36 11.15
CA ASP A 75 -15.60 -5.06 11.62
C ASP A 75 -14.13 -5.12 12.02
N ALA A 76 -13.71 -6.16 12.73
CA ALA A 76 -12.32 -6.31 13.16
C ALA A 76 -11.38 -6.53 11.97
N GLN A 77 -11.78 -7.30 10.97
CA GLN A 77 -11.01 -7.54 9.76
C GLN A 77 -10.89 -6.26 8.93
N PHE A 78 -12.00 -5.53 8.78
CA PHE A 78 -12.01 -4.26 8.07
C PHE A 78 -11.11 -3.25 8.79
N GLY A 79 -11.16 -3.19 10.12
CA GLY A 79 -10.32 -2.29 10.90
C GLY A 79 -8.83 -2.55 10.70
N CYS A 80 -8.42 -3.82 10.64
CA CYS A 80 -7.04 -4.18 10.35
C CYS A 80 -6.63 -3.71 8.95
N LEU A 81 -7.45 -4.00 7.94
CA LEU A 81 -7.19 -3.58 6.56
C LEU A 81 -7.12 -2.06 6.46
N TYR A 82 -8.09 -1.37 7.05
CA TYR A 82 -8.14 0.10 7.05
C TYR A 82 -6.85 0.69 7.63
N ARG A 83 -6.40 0.15 8.77
CA ARG A 83 -5.20 0.66 9.43
C ARG A 83 -3.95 0.41 8.56
N VAL A 84 -3.81 -0.76 7.99
CA VAL A 84 -2.68 -1.07 7.09
C VAL A 84 -2.70 -0.16 5.87
N ALA A 85 -3.85 0.02 5.26
CA ALA A 85 -3.98 0.88 4.08
C ALA A 85 -3.62 2.33 4.38
N THR A 86 -4.05 2.87 5.53
CA THR A 86 -3.75 4.25 5.90
C THR A 86 -2.29 4.44 6.33
N LEU A 87 -1.71 3.48 7.03
CA LEU A 87 -0.30 3.53 7.44
C LEU A 87 0.65 3.40 6.24
N SER A 88 0.31 2.54 5.29
CA SER A 88 1.17 2.25 4.13
C SER A 88 0.92 3.18 2.95
N GLY A 89 -0.25 3.80 2.88
CA GLY A 89 -0.65 4.55 1.69
C GLY A 89 -1.11 3.65 0.54
N SER A 90 -1.42 2.38 0.80
CA SER A 90 -1.79 1.43 -0.24
C SER A 90 -2.98 0.56 0.17
N VAL A 91 -4.08 0.68 -0.56
CA VAL A 91 -5.24 -0.21 -0.42
C VAL A 91 -4.88 -1.61 -0.92
N VAL A 92 -4.07 -1.71 -1.97
CA VAL A 92 -3.60 -3.01 -2.49
C VAL A 92 -2.85 -3.79 -1.41
N LEU A 93 -1.92 -3.15 -0.73
CA LEU A 93 -1.17 -3.80 0.35
C LEU A 93 -2.08 -4.15 1.53
N GLY A 94 -3.07 -3.30 1.82
CA GLY A 94 -4.07 -3.60 2.84
C GLY A 94 -4.88 -4.86 2.51
N LEU A 95 -5.33 -5.00 1.27
CA LEU A 95 -6.03 -6.18 0.79
C LEU A 95 -5.14 -7.43 0.86
N ALA A 96 -3.90 -7.31 0.42
CA ALA A 96 -2.94 -8.42 0.44
C ALA A 96 -2.61 -8.85 1.88
N PHE A 97 -2.45 -7.91 2.77
CA PHE A 97 -2.20 -8.17 4.18
C PHE A 97 -3.39 -8.89 4.82
N GLN A 98 -4.60 -8.40 4.58
CA GLN A 98 -5.81 -9.02 5.11
C GLN A 98 -5.97 -10.47 4.60
N GLY A 99 -5.56 -10.73 3.36
CA GLY A 99 -5.53 -12.06 2.77
C GLY A 99 -4.33 -12.92 3.17
N ARG A 100 -3.48 -12.45 4.06
CA ARG A 100 -2.29 -13.16 4.56
C ARG A 100 -1.22 -13.41 3.51
N HIS A 101 -1.13 -12.55 2.47
CA HIS A 101 -0.13 -12.69 1.41
C HIS A 101 1.22 -12.04 1.75
N LEU A 102 1.25 -11.17 2.75
CA LEU A 102 2.48 -10.55 3.24
C LEU A 102 2.33 -10.18 4.72
N CYS A 103 3.46 -10.12 5.41
CA CYS A 103 3.50 -9.76 6.83
C CYS A 103 3.72 -8.26 7.02
N ALA A 104 3.68 -7.80 8.28
CA ALA A 104 3.83 -6.39 8.63
C ALA A 104 5.16 -5.81 8.14
N ASP A 105 6.27 -6.51 8.31
CA ASP A 105 7.58 -6.04 7.85
C ASP A 105 7.62 -5.88 6.33
N GLU A 106 7.01 -6.82 5.61
CA GLU A 106 6.94 -6.76 4.15
C GLU A 106 6.08 -5.59 3.67
N VAL A 107 4.97 -5.30 4.36
CA VAL A 107 4.15 -4.12 4.07
C VAL A 107 5.00 -2.85 4.19
N PHE A 108 5.73 -2.73 5.29
CA PHE A 108 6.57 -1.56 5.52
C PHE A 108 7.64 -1.40 4.43
N GLU A 109 8.41 -2.45 4.18
CA GLU A 109 9.50 -2.41 3.21
C GLU A 109 8.99 -2.11 1.79
N THR A 110 7.82 -2.63 1.44
CA THR A 110 7.22 -2.40 0.13
C THR A 110 6.70 -0.98 0.00
N ALA A 111 5.91 -0.51 0.96
CA ALA A 111 5.27 0.80 0.89
C ALA A 111 6.27 1.95 1.00
N PHE A 112 7.30 1.77 1.82
CA PHE A 112 8.29 2.81 2.09
C PHE A 112 9.55 2.69 1.23
N LEU A 113 9.45 2.00 0.10
CA LEU A 113 10.56 1.79 -0.82
C LEU A 113 11.26 3.09 -1.21
N ASP A 114 10.49 4.12 -1.57
CA ASP A 114 11.03 5.41 -1.99
C ASP A 114 11.82 6.07 -0.86
N GLU A 115 11.25 6.09 0.34
CA GLU A 115 11.88 6.70 1.51
C GLU A 115 13.14 5.95 1.92
N LEU A 116 13.10 4.62 1.90
CA LEU A 116 14.27 3.80 2.20
C LEU A 116 15.36 3.96 1.14
N TYR A 117 14.98 4.12 -0.13
CA TYR A 117 15.92 4.40 -1.19
C TYR A 117 16.61 5.75 -0.98
N GLN A 118 15.84 6.79 -0.64
CA GLN A 118 16.41 8.11 -0.36
C GLN A 118 17.35 8.06 0.85
N ASN A 119 16.99 7.29 1.88
CA ASN A 119 17.87 7.10 3.05
C ASN A 119 19.20 6.45 2.65
N SER A 120 19.19 5.54 1.70
CA SER A 120 20.42 4.85 1.24
C SER A 120 21.37 5.80 0.50
N LEU A 121 20.82 6.85 -0.14
CA LEU A 121 21.60 7.82 -0.90
C LEU A 121 22.08 9.00 -0.04
N TRP A 122 21.20 9.53 0.80
CA TRP A 122 21.39 10.82 1.48
C TRP A 122 21.52 10.70 2.99
N GLY A 123 21.42 9.50 3.52
CA GLY A 123 21.36 9.28 4.95
C GLY A 123 19.96 9.49 5.49
N LYS A 124 19.79 9.13 6.75
CA LYS A 124 18.51 9.12 7.43
C LYS A 124 18.50 10.18 8.51
N ASP A 125 17.59 11.14 8.45
CA ASP A 125 17.45 12.09 9.53
C ASP A 125 16.72 11.44 10.71
N GLU A 126 16.92 12.02 11.90
CA GLU A 126 16.42 11.46 13.16
C GLU A 126 14.89 11.42 13.21
N GLU A 127 14.23 12.46 12.73
CA GLU A 127 12.78 12.57 12.72
C GLU A 127 12.16 11.52 11.80
N ALA A 128 12.72 11.34 10.61
CA ALA A 128 12.26 10.30 9.67
C ALA A 128 12.50 8.91 10.25
N ALA A 129 13.62 8.69 10.92
CA ALA A 129 13.92 7.42 11.57
C ALA A 129 12.88 7.07 12.63
N ASP A 130 12.54 8.04 13.47
CA ASP A 130 11.55 7.85 14.54
C ASP A 130 10.17 7.54 13.98
N ARG A 131 9.77 8.23 12.91
CA ARG A 131 8.50 7.99 12.25
C ARG A 131 8.43 6.58 11.65
N GLN A 132 9.50 6.14 11.01
CA GLN A 132 9.58 4.80 10.43
C GLN A 132 9.47 3.71 11.50
N VAL A 133 10.14 3.89 12.62
CA VAL A 133 10.06 2.96 13.75
C VAL A 133 8.63 2.90 14.28
N ALA A 134 7.97 4.04 14.43
CA ALA A 134 6.60 4.12 14.92
C ALA A 134 5.62 3.42 13.98
N ILE A 135 5.73 3.64 12.67
CA ILE A 135 4.87 3.01 11.68
C ILE A 135 5.08 1.49 11.67
N ARG A 136 6.32 1.05 11.69
CA ARG A 136 6.66 -0.37 11.75
C ARG A 136 6.05 -1.04 12.98
N TYR A 137 6.14 -0.38 14.12
CA TYR A 137 5.57 -0.87 15.37
C TYR A 137 4.05 -1.00 15.27
N GLU A 138 3.38 0.01 14.71
CA GLU A 138 1.92 -0.03 14.54
C GLU A 138 1.49 -1.15 13.59
N LEU A 139 2.20 -1.35 12.48
CA LEU A 139 1.92 -2.45 11.55
C LEU A 139 2.05 -3.81 12.23
N LYS A 140 3.08 -3.98 13.05
CA LYS A 140 3.25 -5.24 13.81
C LYS A 140 2.15 -5.44 14.84
N ASN A 141 1.66 -4.37 15.46
CA ASN A 141 0.55 -4.46 16.38
C ASN A 141 -0.74 -4.89 15.67
N VAL A 142 -1.00 -4.37 14.47
CA VAL A 142 -2.14 -4.79 13.66
C VAL A 142 -2.02 -6.29 13.32
N GLU A 143 -0.84 -6.74 12.95
CA GLU A 143 -0.58 -8.15 12.63
C GLU A 143 -0.87 -9.04 13.83
N ARG A 144 -0.39 -8.68 15.02
CA ARG A 144 -0.66 -9.43 16.25
C ARG A 144 -2.16 -9.49 16.55
N PHE A 145 -2.85 -8.37 16.40
CA PHE A 145 -4.30 -8.31 16.61
C PHE A 145 -5.01 -9.25 15.63
N MET A 146 -4.63 -9.19 14.34
CA MET A 146 -5.23 -10.04 13.31
C MET A 146 -4.98 -11.53 13.59
N ASP A 147 -3.81 -11.87 14.12
CA ASP A 147 -3.48 -13.26 14.48
C ASP A 147 -4.36 -13.82 15.60
N MET A 148 -5.00 -12.95 16.38
CA MET A 148 -5.89 -13.35 17.46
C MET A 148 -7.36 -13.51 17.02
N LEU A 149 -7.68 -13.15 15.79
CA LEU A 149 -9.08 -13.21 15.30
C LEU A 149 -9.53 -14.63 14.90
#